data_5db056a36803677a80307417ee42b34f
#
_entry.id   5db056a36803677a80307417ee42b34f
#
_cell.length_a   1.000
_cell.length_b   1.000
_cell.length_c   1.000
_cell.angle_alpha   90.00
_cell.angle_beta   90.00
_cell.angle_gamma   90.00
#
_symmetry.space_group_name_H-M   'P 1'
#
loop_
_entity.id
_entity.type
_entity.pdbx_description
1 polymer ?
#
loop_
_entity_poly.entity_id
_entity_poly.type
_entity_poly.pdbx_seq_one_letter_code
_entity_poly.pdbx_strand_id
1 'polypeptide(L)'
;VNDNMTDNCSTNTTRRRFLHLSGTVAAGMLAGCSGKTPSSQPTSDTQIPSTANTTTVDETTEGTETTSKQTLQTKYNSREQYSSPGTEFDNFEGLSRWQRVQGSVLADTTQSVTGSQSLKLVGKSGHHAVANRTLSSPMDFSNHDLSVAFRSKNPDVVALLVYLFDSDDNWAVLELRSVTYRSPDIGWFRTSPGVFATSDTNPDLTNIERIEIEITNASDGDAVSWVDDMRLHPKPDTGYVVLSWDDGNRSYYEQAAPVHDRFNFPAVLTMPVYPRKTADSFFMSIKELHERQNAGDEVVAHGSTNEPFAEISTSQLDTLLKRNKKWLLDNGFEGADFIVYPGNNFDKGALKVISKYHYMGGMNQSGNVNTTGVYGFDPLVLPRTIGHDIDICKRAVNLAADHRQCTILNFHHFNSKNTMDISDYEELLAHIDQTNGIEAIGFTDLWEMRRTQP
;
A
#
# COMPACT_ATOMS: atom_id res chain seq x y z
N VAL A 1 -5.56 45.82 44.89
CA VAL A 1 -6.40 44.64 44.87
C VAL A 1 -5.92 43.80 43.70
N ASN A 2 -5.19 42.76 44.03
CA ASN A 2 -4.59 41.76 43.11
C ASN A 2 -5.68 40.83 42.59
N ASP A 3 -5.57 40.43 41.33
CA ASP A 3 -6.04 39.11 40.92
C ASP A 3 -5.06 38.51 39.89
N ASN A 4 -4.46 37.45 40.35
CA ASN A 4 -3.62 36.53 39.53
C ASN A 4 -4.55 35.63 38.74
N MET A 5 -4.41 35.64 37.42
CA MET A 5 -4.81 34.51 36.57
C MET A 5 -3.52 33.85 36.02
N THR A 6 -3.24 32.68 36.54
CA THR A 6 -2.20 31.80 36.02
C THR A 6 -2.73 31.07 34.81
N ASP A 7 -2.14 31.37 33.67
CA ASP A 7 -2.34 30.67 32.39
C ASP A 7 -1.71 29.26 32.46
N ASN A 8 -2.56 28.25 32.39
CA ASN A 8 -2.16 26.88 32.07
C ASN A 8 -2.01 26.73 30.55
N CYS A 9 -0.79 26.95 30.05
CA CYS A 9 -0.46 26.75 28.66
C CYS A 9 0.88 26.00 28.55
N SER A 10 0.88 24.68 28.80
CA SER A 10 2.12 23.90 28.69
C SER A 10 2.05 22.57 27.93
N THR A 11 0.97 22.26 27.21
CA THR A 11 0.85 20.98 26.49
C THR A 11 0.92 21.06 24.95
N ASN A 12 1.06 22.25 24.37
CA ASN A 12 1.01 22.43 22.91
C ASN A 12 2.39 22.55 22.19
N THR A 13 3.50 22.60 22.92
CA THR A 13 4.79 22.96 22.33
C THR A 13 5.50 21.76 21.69
N THR A 14 5.27 20.56 22.19
CA THR A 14 5.92 19.33 21.69
C THR A 14 5.26 18.84 20.40
N ARG A 15 3.93 18.95 20.28
CA ARG A 15 3.18 18.61 19.05
C ARG A 15 3.59 19.44 17.84
N ARG A 16 3.85 20.76 18.01
CA ARG A 16 4.22 21.65 16.90
C ARG A 16 5.61 21.35 16.29
N ARG A 17 6.53 20.81 17.06
CA ARG A 17 7.90 20.49 16.55
C ARG A 17 7.92 19.24 15.68
N PHE A 18 7.06 18.25 15.92
CA PHE A 18 7.02 17.02 15.13
C PHE A 18 6.30 17.23 13.77
N LEU A 19 5.28 18.08 13.74
CA LEU A 19 4.52 18.41 12.51
C LEU A 19 5.34 19.22 11.49
N HIS A 20 6.35 19.99 11.93
CA HIS A 20 7.24 20.73 11.01
C HIS A 20 8.25 19.85 10.28
N LEU A 21 8.55 18.63 10.76
CA LEU A 21 9.45 17.68 10.08
C LEU A 21 8.73 16.88 8.97
N SER A 22 7.41 16.72 9.06
CA SER A 22 6.63 15.99 8.05
C SER A 22 6.20 16.85 6.86
N GLY A 23 6.28 18.18 6.96
CA GLY A 23 5.78 19.13 5.96
C GLY A 23 6.77 19.58 4.87
N THR A 24 8.04 19.23 4.95
CA THR A 24 9.08 19.87 4.12
C THR A 24 9.68 18.99 3.00
N VAL A 25 9.15 17.80 2.73
CA VAL A 25 9.70 16.93 1.65
C VAL A 25 8.77 16.80 0.43
N ALA A 26 7.61 17.48 0.42
CA ALA A 26 6.64 17.35 -0.67
C ALA A 26 6.83 18.33 -1.84
N ALA A 27 7.86 19.16 -1.83
CA ALA A 27 8.12 20.15 -2.90
C ALA A 27 9.50 19.93 -3.53
N GLY A 28 9.64 18.89 -4.33
CA GLY A 28 10.87 18.70 -5.07
C GLY A 28 10.86 17.47 -5.95
N MET A 29 10.67 17.73 -7.24
CA MET A 29 11.09 16.97 -8.40
C MET A 29 10.02 16.22 -9.19
N LEU A 30 9.33 17.00 -10.01
CA LEU A 30 8.91 16.56 -11.31
C LEU A 30 10.03 16.95 -12.31
N ALA A 31 10.91 16.01 -12.62
CA ALA A 31 11.77 16.12 -13.78
C ALA A 31 11.26 15.13 -14.82
N GLY A 32 10.31 15.60 -15.64
CA GLY A 32 9.86 14.89 -16.81
C GLY A 32 10.91 14.94 -17.91
N CYS A 33 11.27 13.78 -18.46
CA CYS A 33 11.91 13.72 -19.77
C CYS A 33 10.86 13.81 -20.86
N SER A 34 10.72 14.99 -21.47
CA SER A 34 9.98 15.20 -22.71
C SER A 34 10.89 14.92 -23.89
N GLY A 35 10.82 13.71 -24.44
CA GLY A 35 11.40 13.36 -25.72
C GLY A 35 10.31 13.36 -26.80
N LYS A 36 10.35 14.30 -27.71
CA LYS A 36 9.55 14.30 -28.94
C LYS A 36 10.08 13.26 -29.90
N THR A 37 9.20 12.39 -30.39
CA THR A 37 9.48 11.52 -31.54
C THR A 37 8.53 11.85 -32.69
N PRO A 38 9.02 11.84 -33.94
CA PRO A 38 8.18 12.11 -35.11
C PRO A 38 7.48 10.81 -35.58
N SER A 39 6.30 11.05 -36.15
CA SER A 39 5.44 10.05 -36.81
C SER A 39 6.04 9.49 -38.05
N SER A 40 5.96 8.16 -38.25
CA SER A 40 5.87 7.54 -39.57
C SER A 40 5.19 6.17 -39.46
N GLN A 41 4.01 6.06 -40.08
CA GLN A 41 3.43 4.76 -40.44
C GLN A 41 4.25 4.10 -41.54
N PRO A 42 4.24 2.76 -41.63
CA PRO A 42 3.68 2.11 -42.79
C PRO A 42 2.85 0.84 -42.50
N THR A 43 1.86 0.67 -43.34
CA THR A 43 1.01 -0.49 -43.55
C THR A 43 1.79 -1.67 -44.14
N SER A 44 1.49 -2.91 -43.67
CA SER A 44 1.29 -4.06 -44.60
C SER A 44 0.87 -5.33 -43.82
N ASP A 45 -0.23 -5.91 -44.24
CA ASP A 45 -0.70 -7.27 -43.95
C ASP A 45 0.30 -8.33 -44.37
N THR A 46 0.48 -9.33 -43.51
CA THR A 46 0.94 -10.66 -43.99
C THR A 46 0.32 -11.73 -43.07
N GLN A 47 -0.57 -12.52 -43.62
CA GLN A 47 -1.11 -13.75 -43.08
C GLN A 47 -0.04 -14.84 -43.05
N ILE A 48 0.01 -15.65 -41.99
CA ILE A 48 0.76 -16.92 -41.95
C ILE A 48 -0.22 -18.01 -41.48
N PRO A 49 -0.19 -19.21 -42.13
CA PRO A 49 -1.22 -20.22 -41.97
C PRO A 49 -1.04 -21.12 -40.73
N SER A 50 -2.19 -21.59 -40.23
CA SER A 50 -2.35 -22.63 -39.23
C SER A 50 -1.93 -24.00 -39.74
N THR A 51 -1.08 -24.71 -38.99
CA THR A 51 -1.01 -26.17 -39.05
C THR A 51 -1.15 -26.76 -37.67
N ALA A 52 -2.24 -27.46 -37.49
CA ALA A 52 -2.50 -28.29 -36.32
C ALA A 52 -1.66 -29.59 -36.41
N ASN A 53 -0.99 -29.95 -35.33
CA ASN A 53 -0.55 -31.33 -35.11
C ASN A 53 -1.02 -31.78 -33.73
N THR A 54 -1.95 -32.71 -33.75
CA THR A 54 -2.48 -33.45 -32.62
C THR A 54 -1.53 -34.59 -32.33
N THR A 55 -0.98 -34.62 -31.09
CA THR A 55 -0.33 -35.82 -30.58
C THR A 55 -0.95 -36.13 -29.20
N THR A 56 -1.70 -37.20 -29.17
CA THR A 56 -2.22 -37.87 -27.97
C THR A 56 -1.06 -38.55 -27.24
N VAL A 57 -0.88 -38.29 -25.96
CA VAL A 57 -0.07 -39.11 -25.05
C VAL A 57 -0.91 -39.43 -23.81
N ASP A 58 -0.85 -40.67 -23.47
CA ASP A 58 -1.59 -41.45 -22.48
C ASP A 58 -1.42 -40.94 -21.04
N GLU A 59 -2.51 -41.07 -20.27
CA GLU A 59 -2.58 -40.86 -18.82
C GLU A 59 -1.78 -41.91 -18.05
N THR A 60 -0.98 -41.46 -17.10
CA THR A 60 -0.68 -42.25 -15.88
C THR A 60 -0.73 -41.33 -14.65
N THR A 61 -1.57 -41.76 -13.73
CA THR A 61 -1.96 -41.19 -12.44
C THR A 61 -0.80 -41.14 -11.43
N GLU A 62 -0.73 -40.06 -10.67
CA GLU A 62 -0.78 -39.95 -9.19
C GLU A 62 0.04 -38.74 -8.67
N GLY A 63 -0.63 -37.92 -7.88
CA GLY A 63 0.00 -36.84 -7.11
C GLY A 63 -0.94 -35.65 -6.99
N THR A 64 -1.94 -35.75 -6.11
CA THR A 64 -2.93 -34.69 -5.88
C THR A 64 -2.30 -33.56 -5.04
N GLU A 65 -1.66 -32.61 -5.66
CA GLU A 65 -1.58 -31.24 -5.16
C GLU A 65 -2.54 -30.40 -6.00
N THR A 66 -3.68 -30.06 -5.41
CA THR A 66 -4.66 -29.16 -6.01
C THR A 66 -4.16 -27.73 -5.91
N THR A 67 -3.17 -27.37 -6.69
CA THR A 67 -2.93 -25.95 -7.03
C THR A 67 -4.15 -25.51 -7.83
N SER A 68 -4.96 -24.64 -7.27
CA SER A 68 -6.11 -24.08 -7.96
C SER A 68 -5.60 -23.36 -9.21
N LYS A 69 -5.95 -23.87 -10.39
CA LYS A 69 -5.51 -23.32 -11.67
C LYS A 69 -5.94 -21.83 -11.71
N GLN A 70 -4.99 -20.92 -11.80
CA GLN A 70 -5.23 -19.51 -11.92
C GLN A 70 -6.15 -19.21 -13.11
N THR A 71 -7.08 -18.27 -12.94
CA THR A 71 -8.04 -17.89 -13.95
C THR A 71 -7.82 -16.46 -14.42
N LEU A 72 -8.25 -16.15 -15.64
CA LEU A 72 -8.13 -14.80 -16.20
C LEU A 72 -8.87 -13.76 -15.35
N GLN A 73 -10.02 -14.13 -14.81
CA GLN A 73 -10.81 -13.25 -13.94
C GLN A 73 -10.77 -13.75 -12.51
N THR A 74 -10.85 -12.83 -11.55
CA THR A 74 -11.03 -13.17 -10.16
C THR A 74 -12.42 -13.78 -9.94
N LYS A 75 -12.59 -14.50 -8.83
CA LYS A 75 -13.92 -14.98 -8.41
C LYS A 75 -14.84 -13.88 -7.86
N TYR A 76 -14.30 -12.67 -7.64
CA TYR A 76 -15.05 -11.52 -7.15
C TYR A 76 -15.61 -10.72 -8.33
N ASN A 77 -16.92 -10.41 -8.29
CA ASN A 77 -17.58 -9.62 -9.31
C ASN A 77 -17.51 -8.12 -9.04
N SER A 78 -17.19 -7.74 -7.81
CA SER A 78 -17.06 -6.35 -7.40
C SER A 78 -16.10 -6.21 -6.22
N ARG A 79 -15.65 -5.00 -5.99
CA ARG A 79 -14.75 -4.65 -4.90
C ARG A 79 -15.39 -4.82 -3.52
N GLU A 80 -16.71 -4.66 -3.43
CA GLU A 80 -17.49 -4.83 -2.20
C GLU A 80 -17.48 -6.28 -1.68
N GLN A 81 -17.11 -7.24 -2.52
CA GLN A 81 -16.95 -8.64 -2.12
C GLN A 81 -15.66 -8.91 -1.32
N TYR A 82 -14.73 -7.97 -1.29
CA TYR A 82 -13.65 -7.99 -0.31
C TYR A 82 -14.22 -7.68 1.07
N SER A 83 -14.50 -8.73 1.84
CA SER A 83 -15.10 -8.59 3.17
C SER A 83 -14.31 -7.60 4.04
N SER A 84 -15.02 -6.87 4.87
CA SER A 84 -14.44 -6.08 5.95
C SER A 84 -14.24 -7.00 7.16
N PRO A 85 -13.06 -7.57 7.34
CA PRO A 85 -12.78 -8.50 8.43
C PRO A 85 -12.68 -7.77 9.77
N GLY A 86 -12.52 -8.53 10.84
CA GLY A 86 -12.30 -8.00 12.18
C GLY A 86 -13.59 -7.70 12.93
N THR A 87 -13.43 -7.28 14.17
CA THR A 87 -14.52 -6.95 15.08
C THR A 87 -14.82 -5.46 15.00
N GLU A 88 -16.10 -5.08 14.88
CA GLU A 88 -16.52 -3.67 14.89
C GLU A 88 -16.08 -3.00 16.20
N PHE A 89 -15.40 -1.86 16.07
CA PHE A 89 -14.99 -1.01 17.18
C PHE A 89 -15.83 0.26 17.27
N ASP A 90 -16.03 0.96 16.14
CA ASP A 90 -16.91 2.12 16.04
C ASP A 90 -17.51 2.23 14.63
N ASN A 91 -18.83 2.27 14.56
CA ASN A 91 -19.58 2.44 13.33
C ASN A 91 -20.01 3.90 13.08
N PHE A 92 -19.53 4.84 13.90
CA PHE A 92 -19.83 6.28 13.86
C PHE A 92 -21.31 6.68 13.85
N GLU A 93 -22.22 5.77 14.23
CA GLU A 93 -23.64 6.11 14.43
C GLU A 93 -23.87 6.92 15.72
N GLY A 94 -22.93 6.89 16.66
CA GLY A 94 -22.96 7.61 17.93
C GLY A 94 -21.88 8.69 18.04
N LEU A 95 -21.92 9.74 17.21
CA LEU A 95 -20.87 10.77 17.14
C LEU A 95 -20.74 11.62 18.43
N SER A 96 -21.68 11.57 19.36
CA SER A 96 -21.55 12.25 20.66
C SER A 96 -20.34 11.76 21.48
N ARG A 97 -19.79 10.59 21.17
CA ARG A 97 -18.56 10.06 21.77
C ARG A 97 -17.29 10.72 21.22
N TRP A 98 -17.37 11.36 20.07
CA TRP A 98 -16.27 12.02 19.40
C TRP A 98 -16.33 13.52 19.63
N GLN A 99 -15.30 14.06 20.27
CA GLN A 99 -15.19 15.49 20.58
C GLN A 99 -14.31 16.18 19.55
N ARG A 100 -14.74 17.36 19.10
CA ARG A 100 -13.92 18.20 18.23
C ARG A 100 -12.76 18.82 19.02
N VAL A 101 -11.54 18.58 18.54
CA VAL A 101 -10.32 19.25 19.03
C VAL A 101 -9.96 20.42 18.12
N GLN A 102 -9.93 20.18 16.79
CA GLN A 102 -9.56 21.19 15.80
C GLN A 102 -10.36 21.03 14.51
N GLY A 103 -10.45 22.05 13.68
CA GLY A 103 -11.17 22.03 12.40
C GLY A 103 -12.68 21.85 12.58
N SER A 104 -13.34 21.20 11.64
CA SER A 104 -14.76 20.82 11.75
C SER A 104 -14.90 19.30 11.84
N VAL A 105 -15.72 18.87 12.78
CA VAL A 105 -16.05 17.46 13.05
C VAL A 105 -17.57 17.36 13.02
N LEU A 106 -18.12 16.66 12.04
CA LEU A 106 -19.56 16.68 11.69
C LEU A 106 -20.06 15.28 11.38
N ALA A 107 -21.36 15.04 11.58
CA ALA A 107 -22.05 13.91 10.94
C ALA A 107 -22.29 14.20 9.46
N ASP A 108 -22.11 13.21 8.60
CA ASP A 108 -22.51 13.29 7.19
C ASP A 108 -23.36 12.06 6.84
N THR A 109 -24.65 12.30 6.61
CA THR A 109 -25.64 11.26 6.27
C THR A 109 -25.69 10.97 4.76
N THR A 110 -24.88 11.66 3.96
CA THR A 110 -24.79 11.46 2.51
C THR A 110 -23.64 10.57 2.08
N GLN A 111 -22.74 10.27 3.01
CA GLN A 111 -21.53 9.48 2.80
C GLN A 111 -21.36 8.52 3.96
N SER A 112 -21.57 7.22 3.73
CA SER A 112 -21.30 6.16 4.72
C SER A 112 -20.95 4.86 4.01
N VAL A 113 -20.24 3.98 4.70
CA VAL A 113 -19.97 2.59 4.29
C VAL A 113 -20.93 1.66 5.02
N THR A 114 -21.17 1.93 6.30
CA THR A 114 -22.11 1.20 7.14
C THR A 114 -23.13 2.17 7.75
N GLY A 115 -24.28 1.67 8.15
CA GLY A 115 -25.30 2.44 8.83
C GLY A 115 -25.83 3.64 8.04
N SER A 116 -26.05 4.76 8.72
CA SER A 116 -26.77 5.93 8.19
C SER A 116 -25.91 7.19 8.09
N GLN A 117 -24.69 7.19 8.64
CA GLN A 117 -23.81 8.35 8.65
C GLN A 117 -22.34 7.96 8.83
N SER A 118 -21.44 8.92 8.61
CA SER A 118 -20.02 8.81 8.90
C SER A 118 -19.51 10.04 9.62
N LEU A 119 -18.28 9.96 10.16
CA LEU A 119 -17.55 11.11 10.70
C LEU A 119 -16.90 11.89 9.57
N LYS A 120 -17.32 13.13 9.35
CA LYS A 120 -16.73 14.08 8.40
C LYS A 120 -15.77 15.03 9.10
N LEU A 121 -14.56 15.09 8.58
CA LEU A 121 -13.49 15.99 9.02
C LEU A 121 -13.21 17.03 7.94
N VAL A 122 -13.14 18.31 8.35
CA VAL A 122 -12.79 19.42 7.44
C VAL A 122 -11.68 20.26 8.05
N GLY A 123 -10.50 20.17 7.46
CA GLY A 123 -9.35 21.02 7.73
C GLY A 123 -9.35 22.23 6.79
N LYS A 124 -9.30 23.46 7.34
CA LYS A 124 -9.15 24.66 6.55
C LYS A 124 -7.72 24.78 6.02
N SER A 125 -7.49 25.69 5.05
CA SER A 125 -6.18 25.95 4.46
C SER A 125 -5.03 25.85 5.48
N GLY A 126 -4.10 24.92 5.27
CA GLY A 126 -2.95 24.70 6.14
C GLY A 126 -3.27 24.25 7.57
N HIS A 127 -4.54 23.97 7.91
CA HIS A 127 -4.98 23.54 9.24
C HIS A 127 -5.59 22.14 9.20
N HIS A 128 -5.29 21.36 10.21
CA HIS A 128 -5.78 19.99 10.40
C HIS A 128 -7.24 19.98 10.88
N ALA A 129 -7.89 18.83 10.78
CA ALA A 129 -9.13 18.57 11.53
C ALA A 129 -8.90 17.35 12.44
N VAL A 130 -9.31 17.50 13.69
CA VAL A 130 -8.98 16.55 14.76
C VAL A 130 -10.22 16.27 15.59
N ALA A 131 -10.52 14.99 15.78
CA ALA A 131 -11.55 14.48 16.67
C ALA A 131 -10.93 13.49 17.65
N ASN A 132 -11.29 13.56 18.94
CA ASN A 132 -10.87 12.60 19.92
C ASN A 132 -12.05 11.85 20.55
N ARG A 133 -11.75 10.66 21.08
CA ARG A 133 -12.67 9.84 21.85
C ARG A 133 -11.94 9.25 23.07
N THR A 134 -12.39 9.59 24.27
CA THR A 134 -12.00 8.87 25.48
C THR A 134 -12.80 7.58 25.57
N LEU A 135 -12.13 6.48 25.85
CA LEU A 135 -12.74 5.16 25.99
C LEU A 135 -13.38 5.02 27.36
N SER A 136 -14.48 4.29 27.42
CA SER A 136 -15.18 4.04 28.71
C SER A 136 -14.41 3.11 29.64
N SER A 137 -13.53 2.31 29.09
CA SER A 137 -12.53 1.48 29.75
C SER A 137 -11.30 1.37 28.86
N PRO A 138 -10.10 1.22 29.44
CA PRO A 138 -8.89 1.00 28.66
C PRO A 138 -9.00 -0.22 27.74
N MET A 139 -8.30 -0.18 26.60
CA MET A 139 -8.28 -1.25 25.62
C MET A 139 -6.85 -1.68 25.29
N ASP A 140 -6.69 -2.98 25.05
CA ASP A 140 -5.43 -3.58 24.60
C ASP A 140 -5.29 -3.50 23.07
N PHE A 141 -4.33 -2.68 22.61
CA PHE A 141 -3.86 -2.59 21.23
C PHE A 141 -2.51 -3.28 21.02
N SER A 142 -1.94 -3.92 22.04
CA SER A 142 -0.67 -4.64 21.88
C SER A 142 -0.83 -5.85 20.97
N ASN A 143 -2.03 -6.47 20.96
CA ASN A 143 -2.37 -7.65 20.18
C ASN A 143 -3.41 -7.38 19.07
N HIS A 144 -3.72 -6.10 18.83
CA HIS A 144 -4.69 -5.71 17.82
C HIS A 144 -4.16 -4.62 16.90
N ASP A 145 -4.42 -4.77 15.61
CA ASP A 145 -4.33 -3.69 14.62
C ASP A 145 -5.71 -3.04 14.44
N LEU A 146 -5.70 -1.77 14.06
CA LEU A 146 -6.89 -1.01 13.76
C LEU A 146 -7.04 -0.87 12.25
N SER A 147 -8.24 -1.07 11.73
CA SER A 147 -8.60 -0.66 10.39
C SER A 147 -9.76 0.31 10.38
N VAL A 148 -9.87 1.09 9.33
CA VAL A 148 -10.92 2.09 9.17
C VAL A 148 -11.29 2.25 7.71
N ALA A 149 -12.58 2.42 7.41
CA ALA A 149 -13.01 2.89 6.11
C ALA A 149 -12.74 4.38 6.01
N PHE A 150 -12.04 4.77 4.95
CA PHE A 150 -11.59 6.14 4.72
C PHE A 150 -11.94 6.61 3.30
N ARG A 151 -12.32 7.87 3.19
CA ARG A 151 -12.52 8.57 1.92
C ARG A 151 -12.01 9.99 2.04
N SER A 152 -11.32 10.51 1.01
CA SER A 152 -10.91 11.90 0.94
C SER A 152 -11.26 12.52 -0.42
N LYS A 153 -11.59 13.81 -0.43
CA LYS A 153 -11.66 14.61 -1.65
C LYS A 153 -10.28 15.05 -2.14
N ASN A 154 -9.29 14.96 -1.27
CA ASN A 154 -7.94 15.49 -1.47
C ASN A 154 -6.90 14.42 -1.15
N PRO A 155 -6.95 13.23 -1.80
CA PRO A 155 -6.13 12.07 -1.42
C PRO A 155 -4.63 12.26 -1.67
N ASP A 156 -4.23 13.29 -2.39
CA ASP A 156 -2.85 13.68 -2.68
C ASP A 156 -2.19 14.58 -1.63
N VAL A 157 -3.00 15.29 -0.82
CA VAL A 157 -2.51 16.29 0.16
C VAL A 157 -2.95 16.01 1.59
N VAL A 158 -3.70 14.94 1.81
CA VAL A 158 -4.20 14.53 3.12
C VAL A 158 -3.48 13.27 3.58
N ALA A 159 -2.98 13.29 4.82
CA ALA A 159 -2.68 12.08 5.58
C ALA A 159 -3.77 11.86 6.63
N LEU A 160 -4.07 10.59 6.88
CA LEU A 160 -4.88 10.15 8.02
C LEU A 160 -3.94 9.70 9.13
N LEU A 161 -4.12 10.26 10.32
CA LEU A 161 -3.40 9.88 11.53
C LEU A 161 -4.39 9.36 12.56
N VAL A 162 -4.06 8.26 13.20
CA VAL A 162 -4.82 7.74 14.35
C VAL A 162 -3.86 7.61 15.52
N TYR A 163 -4.05 8.43 16.53
CA TYR A 163 -3.27 8.38 17.76
C TYR A 163 -3.93 7.47 18.77
N LEU A 164 -3.14 6.66 19.43
CA LEU A 164 -3.49 5.81 20.56
C LEU A 164 -2.75 6.35 21.78
N PHE A 165 -3.49 6.82 22.80
CA PHE A 165 -2.90 7.40 24.02
C PHE A 165 -3.14 6.48 25.21
N ASP A 166 -2.10 6.24 25.99
CA ASP A 166 -2.18 5.61 27.31
C ASP A 166 -2.64 6.60 28.40
N SER A 167 -2.69 6.14 29.66
CA SER A 167 -3.09 6.95 30.82
C SER A 167 -2.13 8.10 31.14
N ASP A 168 -0.88 8.01 30.72
CA ASP A 168 0.16 9.02 30.96
C ASP A 168 0.33 9.99 29.77
N ASP A 169 -0.61 9.98 28.81
CA ASP A 169 -0.56 10.75 27.55
C ASP A 169 0.62 10.38 26.62
N ASN A 170 1.30 9.25 26.83
CA ASN A 170 2.20 8.72 25.84
C ASN A 170 1.37 8.17 24.67
N TRP A 171 1.91 8.24 23.46
CA TRP A 171 1.15 7.92 22.26
C TRP A 171 1.93 7.08 21.25
N ALA A 172 1.18 6.27 20.51
CA ALA A 172 1.59 5.74 19.21
C ALA A 172 0.70 6.37 18.13
N VAL A 173 1.27 6.71 16.98
CA VAL A 173 0.53 7.19 15.83
C VAL A 173 0.58 6.19 14.69
N LEU A 174 -0.60 5.82 14.21
CA LEU A 174 -0.82 5.04 12.99
C LEU A 174 -1.00 6.04 11.84
N GLU A 175 -0.30 5.86 10.72
CA GLU A 175 -0.32 6.83 9.63
C GLU A 175 -0.63 6.19 8.28
N LEU A 176 -1.60 6.75 7.57
CA LEU A 176 -1.78 6.59 6.13
C LEU A 176 -1.46 7.92 5.46
N ARG A 177 -0.38 7.95 4.68
CA ARG A 177 0.01 9.13 3.89
C ARG A 177 -0.83 9.30 2.63
N SER A 178 -0.42 10.23 1.78
CA SER A 178 -1.04 10.46 0.47
C SER A 178 -1.27 9.18 -0.30
N VAL A 179 -2.51 8.92 -0.68
CA VAL A 179 -2.91 7.66 -1.32
C VAL A 179 -2.59 7.65 -2.80
N THR A 180 -2.51 8.83 -3.43
CA THR A 180 -2.21 8.97 -4.86
C THR A 180 -1.53 10.32 -5.09
N TYR A 181 -0.82 10.46 -6.22
CA TYR A 181 -0.08 11.68 -6.52
C TYR A 181 -0.88 12.74 -7.28
N ARG A 182 -2.11 12.46 -7.72
CA ARG A 182 -2.86 13.37 -8.60
C ARG A 182 -4.35 13.46 -8.26
N SER A 183 -4.67 13.51 -7.00
CA SER A 183 -6.00 13.85 -6.49
C SER A 183 -7.23 13.26 -7.23
N PRO A 184 -7.22 12.04 -7.79
CA PRO A 184 -8.43 11.45 -8.33
C PRO A 184 -9.34 11.00 -7.19
N ASP A 185 -10.66 10.98 -7.42
CA ASP A 185 -11.62 10.38 -6.49
C ASP A 185 -11.46 8.86 -6.47
N ILE A 186 -10.85 8.33 -5.42
CA ILE A 186 -10.66 6.88 -5.23
C ILE A 186 -11.85 6.20 -4.54
N GLY A 187 -12.86 6.97 -4.12
CA GLY A 187 -14.01 6.46 -3.38
C GLY A 187 -13.66 6.08 -1.95
N TRP A 188 -14.51 5.25 -1.35
CA TRP A 188 -14.23 4.62 -0.06
C TRP A 188 -13.25 3.46 -0.25
N PHE A 189 -12.33 3.32 0.69
CA PHE A 189 -11.45 2.14 0.81
C PHE A 189 -11.15 1.88 2.28
N ARG A 190 -10.75 0.66 2.62
CA ARG A 190 -10.33 0.33 3.97
C ARG A 190 -8.81 0.47 4.08
N THR A 191 -8.35 1.08 5.15
CA THR A 191 -6.93 1.12 5.48
C THR A 191 -6.72 0.53 6.87
N SER A 192 -5.62 -0.16 7.06
CA SER A 192 -5.12 -0.60 8.37
C SER A 192 -3.75 0.04 8.57
N PRO A 193 -3.71 1.37 8.85
CA PRO A 193 -2.44 2.08 8.94
C PRO A 193 -1.60 1.51 10.06
N GLY A 194 -0.33 1.32 9.80
CA GLY A 194 0.61 0.83 10.79
C GLY A 194 1.24 1.94 11.62
N VAL A 195 1.97 1.55 12.65
CA VAL A 195 2.67 2.48 13.54
C VAL A 195 3.77 3.21 12.75
N PHE A 196 3.69 4.53 12.77
CA PHE A 196 4.67 5.42 12.15
C PHE A 196 5.67 5.97 13.17
N ALA A 197 5.21 6.32 14.37
CA ALA A 197 6.01 6.87 15.44
C ALA A 197 5.35 6.68 16.80
N THR A 198 6.15 6.84 17.86
CA THR A 198 5.70 6.92 19.24
C THR A 198 6.22 8.19 19.89
N SER A 199 5.67 8.56 21.05
CA SER A 199 6.26 9.56 21.95
C SER A 199 7.64 9.11 22.47
N ASP A 200 8.39 10.03 23.05
CA ASP A 200 9.73 9.74 23.61
C ASP A 200 9.71 8.58 24.61
N THR A 201 8.65 8.49 25.40
CA THR A 201 8.31 7.29 26.19
C THR A 201 7.30 6.49 25.38
N ASN A 202 7.60 5.22 25.08
CA ASN A 202 6.64 4.35 24.39
C ASN A 202 5.35 4.22 25.19
N PRO A 203 4.19 4.29 24.55
CA PRO A 203 2.91 4.10 25.24
C PRO A 203 2.75 2.65 25.71
N ASP A 204 2.02 2.48 26.80
CA ASP A 204 1.50 1.17 27.20
C ASP A 204 0.31 0.79 26.31
N LEU A 205 0.59 0.08 25.21
CA LEU A 205 -0.43 -0.36 24.26
C LEU A 205 -1.44 -1.37 24.87
N THR A 206 -1.17 -1.93 26.05
CA THR A 206 -2.14 -2.79 26.75
C THR A 206 -3.22 -1.97 27.47
N ASN A 207 -3.02 -0.65 27.58
CA ASN A 207 -3.86 0.24 28.41
C ASN A 207 -4.18 1.56 27.69
N ILE A 208 -4.69 1.51 26.47
CA ILE A 208 -5.06 2.70 25.71
C ILE A 208 -6.39 3.26 26.21
N GLU A 209 -6.40 4.54 26.60
CA GLU A 209 -7.56 5.24 27.17
C GLU A 209 -8.19 6.26 26.22
N ARG A 210 -7.45 6.74 25.21
CA ARG A 210 -7.95 7.74 24.26
C ARG A 210 -7.48 7.46 22.86
N ILE A 211 -8.38 7.66 21.91
CA ILE A 211 -8.10 7.61 20.47
C ILE A 211 -8.34 8.99 19.88
N GLU A 212 -7.45 9.42 18.99
CA GLU A 212 -7.62 10.68 18.25
C GLU A 212 -7.47 10.40 16.75
N ILE A 213 -8.42 10.89 15.95
CA ILE A 213 -8.39 10.83 14.50
C ILE A 213 -8.06 12.22 13.99
N GLU A 214 -7.05 12.32 13.17
CA GLU A 214 -6.59 13.55 12.57
C GLU A 214 -6.48 13.40 11.05
N ILE A 215 -6.94 14.39 10.31
CA ILE A 215 -6.55 14.59 8.92
C ILE A 215 -5.62 15.79 8.82
N THR A 216 -4.49 15.60 8.13
CA THR A 216 -3.61 16.72 7.79
C THR A 216 -4.18 17.47 6.58
N ASN A 217 -3.73 18.70 6.36
CA ASN A 217 -4.01 19.46 5.16
C ASN A 217 -2.76 20.23 4.71
N ALA A 218 -2.12 19.74 3.66
CA ALA A 218 -0.94 20.36 3.06
C ALA A 218 -1.30 21.33 1.90
N SER A 219 -2.59 21.62 1.69
CA SER A 219 -3.06 22.49 0.61
C SER A 219 -3.44 23.90 1.08
N ASP A 220 -3.53 24.83 0.15
CA ASP A 220 -4.06 26.18 0.37
C ASP A 220 -5.60 26.23 0.44
N GLY A 221 -6.28 25.11 0.20
CA GLY A 221 -7.73 24.95 0.24
C GLY A 221 -8.21 24.15 1.43
N ASP A 222 -9.52 23.88 1.47
CA ASP A 222 -10.13 23.01 2.46
C ASP A 222 -9.87 21.55 2.11
N ALA A 223 -9.36 20.76 3.08
CA ALA A 223 -9.29 19.31 3.00
C ALA A 223 -10.55 18.69 3.62
N VAL A 224 -11.20 17.79 2.91
CA VAL A 224 -12.43 17.12 3.33
C VAL A 224 -12.27 15.63 3.27
N SER A 225 -12.43 14.97 4.41
CA SER A 225 -12.36 13.51 4.50
C SER A 225 -13.49 12.94 5.34
N TRP A 226 -13.76 11.66 5.17
CA TRP A 226 -14.75 10.90 5.91
C TRP A 226 -14.10 9.63 6.47
N VAL A 227 -14.53 9.27 7.67
CA VAL A 227 -14.09 8.09 8.40
C VAL A 227 -15.33 7.32 8.83
N ASP A 228 -15.31 5.99 8.66
CA ASP A 228 -16.42 5.12 9.00
C ASP A 228 -15.90 3.71 9.33
N ASP A 229 -16.73 2.88 9.95
CA ASP A 229 -16.53 1.45 10.19
C ASP A 229 -15.10 1.11 10.68
N MET A 230 -14.73 1.60 11.86
CA MET A 230 -13.48 1.20 12.53
C MET A 230 -13.60 -0.24 13.05
N ARG A 231 -12.55 -1.04 12.81
CA ARG A 231 -12.50 -2.45 13.22
C ARG A 231 -11.16 -2.82 13.83
N LEU A 232 -11.19 -3.78 14.74
CA LEU A 232 -10.02 -4.40 15.34
C LEU A 232 -9.73 -5.75 14.66
N HIS A 233 -8.46 -6.02 14.47
CA HIS A 233 -7.95 -7.28 13.92
C HIS A 233 -6.90 -7.83 14.86
N PRO A 234 -6.81 -9.16 15.04
CA PRO A 234 -5.68 -9.72 15.77
C PRO A 234 -4.39 -9.39 15.02
N LYS A 235 -3.28 -9.29 15.74
CA LYS A 235 -1.95 -9.21 15.13
C LYS A 235 -1.43 -10.61 14.79
N PRO A 236 -0.61 -10.76 13.75
CA PRO A 236 0.13 -12.00 13.51
C PRO A 236 1.20 -12.22 14.59
N ASP A 237 1.85 -13.38 14.57
CA ASP A 237 2.90 -13.71 15.53
C ASP A 237 4.21 -12.95 15.25
N THR A 238 4.46 -12.57 13.99
CA THR A 238 5.66 -11.86 13.53
C THR A 238 5.31 -10.70 12.59
N GLY A 239 6.26 -9.82 12.33
CA GLY A 239 6.17 -8.79 11.29
C GLY A 239 6.61 -9.33 9.93
N TYR A 240 6.29 -8.59 8.86
CA TYR A 240 6.59 -9.02 7.49
C TYR A 240 7.19 -7.88 6.66
N VAL A 241 8.09 -8.26 5.74
CA VAL A 241 8.63 -7.37 4.74
C VAL A 241 8.44 -7.98 3.35
N VAL A 242 7.95 -7.17 2.39
CA VAL A 242 7.89 -7.52 0.98
C VAL A 242 8.91 -6.68 0.22
N LEU A 243 9.76 -7.30 -0.58
CA LEU A 243 10.78 -6.65 -1.40
C LEU A 243 10.27 -6.55 -2.84
N SER A 244 9.73 -5.38 -3.23
CA SER A 244 9.05 -5.14 -4.51
C SER A 244 9.95 -4.40 -5.48
N TRP A 245 10.20 -4.99 -6.66
CA TRP A 245 11.04 -4.45 -7.73
C TRP A 245 10.19 -4.09 -8.95
N ASP A 246 10.14 -2.81 -9.28
CA ASP A 246 9.31 -2.30 -10.35
C ASP A 246 10.01 -2.30 -11.71
N ASP A 247 9.22 -2.18 -12.79
CA ASP A 247 9.63 -2.01 -14.17
C ASP A 247 10.29 -3.22 -14.86
N GLY A 248 10.52 -4.33 -14.18
CA GLY A 248 11.14 -5.52 -14.78
C GLY A 248 12.58 -5.32 -15.25
N ASN A 249 13.31 -4.39 -14.63
CA ASN A 249 14.67 -4.02 -15.00
C ASN A 249 15.65 -5.17 -14.79
N ARG A 250 16.53 -5.39 -15.76
CA ARG A 250 17.54 -6.47 -15.73
C ARG A 250 18.59 -6.29 -14.62
N SER A 251 18.76 -5.05 -14.11
CA SER A 251 19.65 -4.81 -12.97
C SER A 251 19.22 -5.58 -11.72
N TYR A 252 17.93 -5.91 -11.57
CA TYR A 252 17.51 -6.82 -10.53
C TYR A 252 18.20 -8.18 -10.69
N TYR A 253 18.07 -8.82 -11.87
CA TYR A 253 18.64 -10.14 -12.14
C TYR A 253 20.16 -10.16 -11.98
N GLU A 254 20.84 -9.11 -12.47
CA GLU A 254 22.29 -9.04 -12.49
C GLU A 254 22.91 -8.65 -11.13
N GLN A 255 22.23 -7.86 -10.32
CA GLN A 255 22.80 -7.27 -9.11
C GLN A 255 22.03 -7.62 -7.83
N ALA A 256 20.70 -7.48 -7.78
CA ALA A 256 19.91 -7.74 -6.58
C ALA A 256 19.67 -9.24 -6.34
N ALA A 257 19.35 -10.02 -7.36
CA ALA A 257 19.04 -11.44 -7.24
C ALA A 257 20.16 -12.25 -6.55
N PRO A 258 21.46 -12.04 -6.85
CA PRO A 258 22.53 -12.70 -6.11
C PRO A 258 22.59 -12.35 -4.62
N VAL A 259 22.08 -11.16 -4.22
CA VAL A 259 21.95 -10.78 -2.81
C VAL A 259 20.78 -11.51 -2.19
N HIS A 260 19.61 -11.55 -2.83
CA HIS A 260 18.44 -12.32 -2.38
C HIS A 260 18.76 -13.78 -2.16
N ASP A 261 19.49 -14.40 -3.11
CA ASP A 261 19.88 -15.82 -3.05
C ASP A 261 20.74 -16.14 -1.81
N ARG A 262 21.57 -15.19 -1.34
CA ARG A 262 22.38 -15.38 -0.12
C ARG A 262 21.55 -15.45 1.16
N PHE A 263 20.43 -14.72 1.21
CA PHE A 263 19.54 -14.65 2.36
C PHE A 263 18.30 -15.55 2.20
N ASN A 264 18.12 -16.15 1.03
CA ASN A 264 16.91 -16.90 0.68
C ASN A 264 15.63 -16.06 0.85
N PHE A 265 15.68 -14.77 0.47
CA PHE A 265 14.53 -13.87 0.53
C PHE A 265 13.82 -13.83 -0.83
N PRO A 266 12.48 -14.00 -0.89
CA PRO A 266 11.73 -13.82 -2.11
C PRO A 266 11.65 -12.34 -2.49
N ALA A 267 11.43 -12.06 -3.77
CA ALA A 267 11.10 -10.75 -4.27
C ALA A 267 9.80 -10.76 -5.07
N VAL A 268 9.15 -9.61 -5.18
CA VAL A 268 8.02 -9.37 -6.07
C VAL A 268 8.51 -8.56 -7.27
N LEU A 269 8.55 -9.17 -8.45
CA LEU A 269 9.04 -8.59 -9.69
C LEU A 269 7.87 -8.08 -10.52
N THR A 270 7.70 -6.77 -10.61
CA THR A 270 6.58 -6.21 -11.33
C THR A 270 6.93 -5.99 -12.80
N MET A 271 6.20 -6.66 -13.69
CA MET A 271 6.48 -6.66 -15.11
C MET A 271 5.51 -5.76 -15.88
N PRO A 272 6.01 -4.67 -16.50
CA PRO A 272 5.26 -3.96 -17.51
C PRO A 272 5.15 -4.81 -18.75
N VAL A 273 3.96 -5.34 -19.01
CA VAL A 273 3.75 -6.34 -20.06
C VAL A 273 3.68 -5.71 -21.44
N TYR A 274 4.86 -5.51 -22.01
CA TYR A 274 5.02 -5.33 -23.44
C TYR A 274 5.78 -6.50 -24.01
N PRO A 275 5.28 -7.19 -25.05
CA PRO A 275 6.06 -8.22 -25.74
C PRO A 275 7.40 -7.73 -26.29
N ARG A 276 7.53 -6.42 -26.52
CA ARG A 276 8.77 -5.79 -26.97
C ARG A 276 9.80 -5.59 -25.86
N LYS A 277 9.38 -5.40 -24.61
CA LYS A 277 10.31 -5.11 -23.52
C LYS A 277 11.14 -6.33 -23.14
N THR A 278 10.58 -7.53 -23.17
CA THR A 278 11.33 -8.77 -22.89
C THR A 278 12.34 -9.15 -23.98
N ALA A 279 12.33 -8.47 -25.14
CA ALA A 279 13.36 -8.61 -26.19
C ALA A 279 14.45 -7.52 -26.09
N ASP A 280 14.28 -6.53 -25.22
CA ASP A 280 15.23 -5.46 -24.96
C ASP A 280 16.20 -5.88 -23.86
N SER A 281 17.50 -5.67 -24.05
CA SER A 281 18.55 -6.01 -23.08
C SER A 281 18.45 -5.25 -21.75
N PHE A 282 17.66 -4.19 -21.70
CA PHE A 282 17.38 -3.42 -20.48
C PHE A 282 16.41 -4.16 -19.53
N PHE A 283 15.58 -5.05 -20.04
CA PHE A 283 14.60 -5.79 -19.28
C PHE A 283 14.99 -7.25 -19.11
N MET A 284 14.51 -7.88 -18.03
CA MET A 284 14.65 -9.33 -17.85
C MET A 284 13.93 -10.07 -18.99
N SER A 285 14.61 -11.09 -19.53
CA SER A 285 14.02 -12.03 -20.49
C SER A 285 13.03 -12.97 -19.78
N ILE A 286 12.12 -13.59 -20.55
CA ILE A 286 11.21 -14.62 -20.01
C ILE A 286 11.99 -15.76 -19.33
N LYS A 287 13.14 -16.15 -19.88
CA LYS A 287 14.01 -17.17 -19.29
C LYS A 287 14.51 -16.76 -17.91
N GLU A 288 15.03 -15.54 -17.78
CA GLU A 288 15.51 -14.99 -16.50
C GLU A 288 14.38 -14.86 -15.47
N LEU A 289 13.17 -14.47 -15.91
CA LEU A 289 12.00 -14.44 -15.06
C LEU A 289 11.61 -15.84 -14.54
N HIS A 290 11.68 -16.87 -15.38
CA HIS A 290 11.45 -18.26 -14.91
C HIS A 290 12.55 -18.75 -13.95
N GLU A 291 13.81 -18.40 -14.20
CA GLU A 291 14.90 -18.70 -13.27
C GLU A 291 14.62 -18.06 -11.90
N ARG A 292 14.12 -16.83 -11.88
CA ARG A 292 13.78 -16.14 -10.63
C ARG A 292 12.54 -16.74 -9.97
N GLN A 293 11.47 -17.05 -10.71
CA GLN A 293 10.31 -17.74 -10.14
C GLN A 293 10.70 -19.08 -9.53
N ASN A 294 11.59 -19.86 -10.17
CA ASN A 294 12.08 -21.11 -9.63
C ASN A 294 12.95 -20.92 -8.35
N ALA A 295 13.52 -19.73 -8.17
CA ALA A 295 14.25 -19.34 -6.96
C ALA A 295 13.35 -18.77 -5.84
N GLY A 296 12.02 -18.66 -6.08
CA GLY A 296 11.05 -18.21 -5.10
C GLY A 296 10.52 -16.79 -5.31
N ASP A 297 10.97 -16.07 -6.35
CA ASP A 297 10.42 -14.75 -6.66
C ASP A 297 9.04 -14.84 -7.33
N GLU A 298 8.20 -13.84 -7.13
CA GLU A 298 6.90 -13.73 -7.77
C GLU A 298 6.90 -12.73 -8.91
N VAL A 299 6.48 -13.16 -10.11
CA VAL A 299 6.35 -12.29 -11.28
C VAL A 299 4.89 -11.79 -11.38
N VAL A 300 4.68 -10.49 -11.16
CA VAL A 300 3.35 -9.87 -11.09
C VAL A 300 3.15 -8.81 -12.18
N ALA A 301 1.91 -8.35 -12.38
CA ALA A 301 1.59 -7.32 -13.36
C ALA A 301 2.06 -5.92 -12.93
N HIS A 302 2.45 -5.07 -13.91
CA HIS A 302 2.74 -3.64 -13.70
C HIS A 302 2.05 -2.73 -14.71
N GLY A 303 0.95 -3.17 -15.29
CA GLY A 303 0.38 -2.48 -16.43
C GLY A 303 1.25 -2.58 -17.68
N SER A 304 0.91 -1.87 -18.74
CA SER A 304 1.61 -1.97 -20.02
C SER A 304 2.16 -0.65 -20.53
N THR A 305 1.96 0.44 -19.81
CA THR A 305 2.39 1.78 -20.20
C THR A 305 2.89 2.54 -18.97
N ASN A 306 3.66 3.59 -19.21
CA ASN A 306 3.92 4.59 -18.20
C ASN A 306 2.69 5.52 -17.97
N GLU A 307 1.54 5.19 -18.59
CA GLU A 307 0.32 5.96 -18.43
C GLU A 307 -0.36 5.56 -17.11
N PRO A 308 -0.60 6.53 -16.24
CA PRO A 308 -1.32 6.31 -15.00
C PRO A 308 -2.75 5.77 -15.27
N PHE A 309 -3.20 4.83 -14.47
CA PHE A 309 -4.50 4.18 -14.70
C PHE A 309 -5.71 5.13 -14.60
N ALA A 310 -5.58 6.22 -13.84
CA ALA A 310 -6.61 7.25 -13.75
C ALA A 310 -6.69 8.17 -14.98
N GLU A 311 -5.70 8.14 -15.88
CA GLU A 311 -5.64 9.00 -17.07
C GLU A 311 -6.14 8.30 -18.34
N ILE A 312 -6.41 7.00 -18.28
CA ILE A 312 -6.95 6.23 -19.39
C ILE A 312 -8.40 5.83 -19.14
N SER A 313 -9.19 5.63 -20.21
CA SER A 313 -10.58 5.21 -20.05
C SER A 313 -10.68 3.81 -19.44
N THR A 314 -11.77 3.53 -18.72
CA THR A 314 -12.02 2.22 -18.11
C THR A 314 -12.06 1.09 -19.15
N SER A 315 -12.50 1.34 -20.39
CA SER A 315 -12.50 0.35 -21.46
C SER A 315 -11.11 0.05 -22.01
N GLN A 316 -10.26 1.07 -22.11
CA GLN A 316 -8.84 0.88 -22.46
C GLN A 316 -8.11 0.12 -21.35
N LEU A 317 -8.34 0.50 -20.09
CA LEU A 317 -7.77 -0.18 -18.94
C LEU A 317 -8.21 -1.66 -18.87
N ASP A 318 -9.49 -1.95 -19.10
CA ASP A 318 -10.01 -3.32 -19.14
C ASP A 318 -9.28 -4.18 -20.19
N THR A 319 -9.11 -3.64 -21.39
CA THR A 319 -8.38 -4.30 -22.47
C THR A 319 -6.90 -4.53 -22.11
N LEU A 320 -6.28 -3.53 -21.50
CA LEU A 320 -4.89 -3.55 -21.08
C LEU A 320 -4.65 -4.61 -20.00
N LEU A 321 -5.43 -4.59 -18.92
CA LEU A 321 -5.27 -5.53 -17.80
C LEU A 321 -5.57 -6.97 -18.21
N LYS A 322 -6.62 -7.18 -19.03
CA LYS A 322 -6.91 -8.50 -19.59
C LYS A 322 -5.74 -9.06 -20.38
N ARG A 323 -5.11 -8.24 -21.22
CA ARG A 323 -3.93 -8.64 -22.00
C ARG A 323 -2.73 -8.94 -21.12
N ASN A 324 -2.48 -8.11 -20.11
CA ASN A 324 -1.36 -8.29 -19.18
C ASN A 324 -1.50 -9.58 -18.39
N LYS A 325 -2.64 -9.80 -17.76
CA LYS A 325 -2.86 -11.03 -17.00
C LYS A 325 -2.79 -12.26 -17.91
N LYS A 326 -3.39 -12.19 -19.10
CA LYS A 326 -3.28 -13.29 -20.08
C LYS A 326 -1.83 -13.61 -20.43
N TRP A 327 -0.97 -12.59 -20.63
CA TRP A 327 0.44 -12.81 -20.93
C TRP A 327 1.17 -13.50 -19.77
N LEU A 328 0.92 -13.10 -18.51
CA LEU A 328 1.49 -13.76 -17.35
C LEU A 328 1.05 -15.23 -17.26
N LEU A 329 -0.23 -15.51 -17.44
CA LEU A 329 -0.79 -16.86 -17.44
C LEU A 329 -0.25 -17.73 -18.59
N ASP A 330 -0.17 -17.18 -19.81
CA ASP A 330 0.36 -17.90 -20.98
C ASP A 330 1.86 -18.25 -20.81
N ASN A 331 2.59 -17.50 -20.01
CA ASN A 331 3.99 -17.78 -19.68
C ASN A 331 4.15 -18.53 -18.33
N GLY A 332 3.07 -18.95 -17.66
CA GLY A 332 3.14 -19.77 -16.47
C GLY A 332 3.64 -19.04 -15.21
N PHE A 333 3.43 -17.72 -15.13
CA PHE A 333 3.81 -16.95 -13.94
C PHE A 333 2.74 -17.02 -12.85
N GLU A 334 3.12 -17.48 -11.66
CA GLU A 334 2.24 -17.73 -10.53
C GLU A 334 1.75 -16.45 -9.86
N GLY A 335 2.47 -15.34 -9.97
CA GLY A 335 2.08 -14.02 -9.46
C GLY A 335 1.03 -13.28 -10.31
N ALA A 336 0.43 -13.90 -11.35
CA ALA A 336 -0.51 -13.26 -12.26
C ALA A 336 -1.76 -12.67 -11.59
N ASP A 337 -2.08 -13.07 -10.37
CA ASP A 337 -3.21 -12.58 -9.60
C ASP A 337 -2.98 -11.23 -8.89
N PHE A 338 -1.77 -10.68 -8.99
CA PHE A 338 -1.37 -9.44 -8.32
C PHE A 338 -0.88 -8.38 -9.29
N ILE A 339 -0.97 -7.10 -8.88
CA ILE A 339 -0.60 -5.96 -9.72
C ILE A 339 -0.06 -4.80 -8.90
N VAL A 340 0.95 -4.10 -9.43
CA VAL A 340 1.42 -2.80 -8.95
C VAL A 340 1.06 -1.73 -9.98
N TYR A 341 0.60 -0.57 -9.50
CA TYR A 341 0.09 0.48 -10.38
C TYR A 341 1.20 1.40 -10.90
N PRO A 342 1.28 1.64 -12.23
CA PRO A 342 2.25 2.57 -12.81
C PRO A 342 2.05 3.99 -12.25
N GLY A 343 3.15 4.63 -11.83
CA GLY A 343 3.13 6.00 -11.34
C GLY A 343 2.24 6.24 -10.13
N ASN A 344 1.79 5.17 -9.47
CA ASN A 344 0.92 5.20 -8.29
C ASN A 344 -0.30 6.14 -8.44
N ASN A 345 -0.92 6.17 -9.61
CA ASN A 345 -2.05 7.02 -9.92
C ASN A 345 -3.25 6.19 -10.42
N PHE A 346 -4.31 6.15 -9.64
CA PHE A 346 -5.51 5.36 -9.86
C PHE A 346 -6.73 6.07 -9.26
N ASP A 347 -7.92 5.71 -9.73
CA ASP A 347 -9.20 6.20 -9.24
C ASP A 347 -10.17 5.06 -8.97
N LYS A 348 -11.38 5.38 -8.50
CA LYS A 348 -12.44 4.39 -8.25
C LYS A 348 -12.84 3.60 -9.51
N GLY A 349 -12.75 4.21 -10.70
CA GLY A 349 -13.04 3.55 -11.97
C GLY A 349 -11.97 2.51 -12.29
N ALA A 350 -10.70 2.88 -12.12
CA ALA A 350 -9.57 1.97 -12.27
C ALA A 350 -9.67 0.80 -11.28
N LEU A 351 -9.91 1.06 -10.00
CA LEU A 351 -10.04 0.00 -8.98
C LEU A 351 -11.17 -1.00 -9.31
N LYS A 352 -12.28 -0.52 -9.86
CA LYS A 352 -13.38 -1.38 -10.31
C LYS A 352 -12.98 -2.29 -11.49
N VAL A 353 -12.14 -1.81 -12.40
CA VAL A 353 -11.64 -2.63 -13.51
C VAL A 353 -10.58 -3.62 -13.03
N ILE A 354 -9.64 -3.15 -12.17
CA ILE A 354 -8.56 -3.97 -11.62
C ILE A 354 -9.12 -5.17 -10.86
N SER A 355 -10.15 -4.99 -10.03
CA SER A 355 -10.77 -6.05 -9.23
C SER A 355 -11.31 -7.23 -10.05
N LYS A 356 -11.57 -7.04 -11.35
CA LYS A 356 -11.98 -8.14 -12.25
C LYS A 356 -10.87 -9.12 -12.57
N TYR A 357 -9.62 -8.65 -12.51
CA TYR A 357 -8.46 -9.40 -12.97
C TYR A 357 -7.47 -9.74 -11.87
N HIS A 358 -7.37 -8.91 -10.83
CA HIS A 358 -6.37 -9.04 -9.78
C HIS A 358 -7.01 -9.00 -8.40
N TYR A 359 -6.52 -9.86 -7.50
CA TYR A 359 -7.01 -9.95 -6.12
C TYR A 359 -6.38 -8.88 -5.23
N MET A 360 -5.12 -8.54 -5.49
CA MET A 360 -4.39 -7.61 -4.64
C MET A 360 -3.48 -6.70 -5.48
N GLY A 361 -3.29 -5.49 -4.99
CA GLY A 361 -2.42 -4.50 -5.62
C GLY A 361 -2.63 -3.11 -5.04
N GLY A 362 -2.28 -2.12 -5.83
CA GLY A 362 -2.48 -0.72 -5.49
C GLY A 362 -1.18 -0.03 -5.15
N MET A 363 -0.74 -0.16 -3.95
CA MET A 363 0.56 0.33 -3.51
C MET A 363 0.67 1.84 -3.59
N ASN A 364 -0.10 2.53 -2.78
CA ASN A 364 0.14 3.96 -2.59
C ASN A 364 1.54 4.19 -2.04
N GLN A 365 2.22 5.14 -2.61
CA GLN A 365 3.63 5.40 -2.37
C GLN A 365 3.81 6.74 -1.66
N SER A 366 4.68 6.80 -0.65
CA SER A 366 5.11 8.05 -0.05
C SER A 366 6.64 8.06 0.12
N GLY A 367 7.23 9.23 0.27
CA GLY A 367 8.67 9.39 0.49
C GLY A 367 9.11 9.08 1.93
N ASN A 368 8.36 8.29 2.69
CA ASN A 368 8.68 7.95 4.08
C ASN A 368 8.18 6.54 4.41
N VAL A 369 8.33 6.14 5.67
CA VAL A 369 7.90 4.84 6.19
C VAL A 369 6.39 4.65 6.01
N ASN A 370 6.01 3.47 5.51
CA ASN A 370 4.64 2.97 5.53
C ASN A 370 4.65 1.53 6.04
N THR A 371 3.84 1.28 7.07
CA THR A 371 3.53 -0.05 7.56
C THR A 371 2.01 -0.26 7.53
N THR A 372 1.56 -1.49 7.51
CA THR A 372 0.14 -1.84 7.49
C THR A 372 -0.13 -3.11 8.30
N GLY A 373 -1.27 -3.16 8.97
CA GLY A 373 -1.77 -4.40 9.54
C GLY A 373 -2.09 -5.42 8.43
N VAL A 374 -1.82 -6.69 8.64
CA VAL A 374 -1.88 -7.73 7.59
C VAL A 374 -3.29 -8.26 7.31
N TYR A 375 -4.25 -8.00 8.18
CA TYR A 375 -5.61 -8.56 8.05
C TYR A 375 -6.66 -7.51 7.66
N GLY A 376 -6.41 -6.21 7.88
CA GLY A 376 -7.41 -5.14 7.80
C GLY A 376 -7.35 -4.24 6.57
N PHE A 377 -6.37 -4.38 5.68
CA PHE A 377 -6.21 -3.49 4.53
C PHE A 377 -7.20 -3.77 3.38
N ASP A 378 -7.46 -2.77 2.54
CA ASP A 378 -8.07 -2.98 1.22
C ASP A 378 -7.04 -3.62 0.29
N PRO A 379 -7.30 -4.81 -0.24
CA PRO A 379 -6.32 -5.51 -1.07
C PRO A 379 -5.87 -4.74 -2.30
N LEU A 380 -6.68 -3.79 -2.79
CA LEU A 380 -6.35 -2.98 -3.96
C LEU A 380 -5.77 -1.60 -3.61
N VAL A 381 -5.54 -1.28 -2.33
CA VAL A 381 -4.98 0.01 -1.89
C VAL A 381 -3.93 -0.23 -0.79
N LEU A 382 -2.83 -0.88 -1.15
CA LEU A 382 -1.73 -1.18 -0.22
C LEU A 382 -0.68 -0.06 -0.20
N PRO A 383 -0.17 0.37 0.97
CA PRO A 383 0.90 1.33 1.08
C PRO A 383 2.27 0.69 0.79
N ARG A 384 3.18 1.47 0.18
CA ARG A 384 4.59 1.09 0.01
C ARG A 384 5.53 2.16 0.57
N THR A 385 6.70 1.75 1.02
CA THR A 385 7.84 2.60 1.37
C THR A 385 8.79 2.67 0.18
N ILE A 386 9.18 3.87 -0.25
CA ILE A 386 10.15 4.04 -1.34
C ILE A 386 11.54 3.63 -0.85
N GLY A 387 12.18 2.71 -1.56
CA GLY A 387 13.49 2.14 -1.26
C GLY A 387 14.68 2.98 -1.74
N HIS A 388 14.63 4.32 -1.56
CA HIS A 388 15.73 5.21 -1.99
C HIS A 388 16.71 5.51 -0.86
N ASP A 389 16.27 5.39 0.37
CA ASP A 389 16.99 5.75 1.59
C ASP A 389 17.03 4.55 2.52
N ILE A 390 18.24 4.10 2.83
CA ILE A 390 18.46 2.91 3.66
C ILE A 390 17.96 3.09 5.09
N ASP A 391 18.07 4.29 5.67
CA ASP A 391 17.63 4.55 7.04
C ASP A 391 16.10 4.52 7.13
N ILE A 392 15.40 5.04 6.12
CA ILE A 392 13.94 4.93 5.99
C ILE A 392 13.53 3.46 5.87
N CYS A 393 14.21 2.67 5.03
CA CYS A 393 13.92 1.25 4.86
C CYS A 393 14.15 0.45 6.13
N LYS A 394 15.29 0.63 6.81
CA LYS A 394 15.59 -0.02 8.09
C LYS A 394 14.57 0.36 9.17
N ARG A 395 14.16 1.63 9.23
CA ARG A 395 13.13 2.07 10.16
C ARG A 395 11.79 1.41 9.86
N ALA A 396 11.41 1.25 8.58
CA ALA A 396 10.19 0.56 8.19
C ALA A 396 10.21 -0.92 8.61
N VAL A 397 11.35 -1.60 8.42
CA VAL A 397 11.58 -2.98 8.86
C VAL A 397 11.46 -3.10 10.38
N ASN A 398 12.12 -2.23 11.13
CA ASN A 398 12.07 -2.25 12.60
C ASN A 398 10.65 -2.03 13.11
N LEU A 399 9.91 -1.05 12.58
CA LEU A 399 8.53 -0.80 12.97
C LEU A 399 7.61 -1.99 12.61
N ALA A 400 7.83 -2.62 11.45
CA ALA A 400 7.08 -3.82 11.08
C ALA A 400 7.35 -4.99 12.05
N ALA A 401 8.60 -5.18 12.46
CA ALA A 401 9.00 -6.19 13.44
C ALA A 401 8.40 -5.91 14.83
N ASP A 402 8.65 -4.69 15.36
CA ASP A 402 8.25 -4.28 16.71
C ASP A 402 6.74 -4.32 16.92
N HIS A 403 5.98 -4.00 15.86
CA HIS A 403 4.52 -3.92 15.91
C HIS A 403 3.80 -5.08 15.20
N ARG A 404 4.55 -6.08 14.71
CA ARG A 404 3.99 -7.25 13.99
C ARG A 404 3.07 -6.85 12.84
N GLN A 405 3.58 -5.97 11.98
CA GLN A 405 2.91 -5.40 10.81
C GLN A 405 3.66 -5.74 9.54
N CYS A 406 3.19 -5.31 8.38
CA CYS A 406 3.86 -5.50 7.11
C CYS A 406 4.37 -4.18 6.56
N THR A 407 5.60 -4.16 6.03
CA THR A 407 6.10 -3.09 5.16
C THR A 407 6.41 -3.63 3.77
N ILE A 408 6.12 -2.85 2.74
CA ILE A 408 6.42 -3.19 1.34
C ILE A 408 7.44 -2.18 0.85
N LEU A 409 8.69 -2.61 0.66
CA LEU A 409 9.78 -1.78 0.19
C LEU A 409 9.82 -1.80 -1.34
N ASN A 410 9.83 -0.63 -1.96
CA ASN A 410 9.75 -0.48 -3.41
C ASN A 410 11.07 -0.01 -4.02
N PHE A 411 11.62 -0.80 -4.92
CA PHE A 411 12.86 -0.54 -5.66
C PHE A 411 12.59 -0.52 -7.16
N HIS A 412 13.52 0.06 -7.93
CA HIS A 412 13.44 0.10 -9.39
C HIS A 412 14.73 -0.41 -10.05
N HIS A 413 15.85 0.25 -9.83
CA HIS A 413 17.17 -0.08 -10.35
C HIS A 413 18.24 0.56 -9.46
N PHE A 414 19.50 0.20 -9.66
CA PHE A 414 20.63 0.74 -8.90
C PHE A 414 21.33 1.88 -9.64
N ASN A 415 22.17 2.63 -8.91
CA ASN A 415 23.17 3.57 -9.43
C ASN A 415 22.60 4.70 -10.28
N SER A 416 21.42 5.19 -9.96
CA SER A 416 20.88 6.41 -10.55
C SER A 416 20.48 7.42 -9.47
N LYS A 417 20.20 8.65 -9.89
CA LYS A 417 19.72 9.67 -8.98
C LYS A 417 18.39 9.21 -8.34
N ASN A 418 18.31 9.26 -7.03
CA ASN A 418 17.15 8.82 -6.24
C ASN A 418 16.88 7.30 -6.31
N THR A 419 17.93 6.50 -6.37
CA THR A 419 17.87 5.05 -6.16
C THR A 419 18.93 4.66 -5.11
N MET A 420 18.72 3.53 -4.46
CA MET A 420 19.67 2.96 -3.52
C MET A 420 20.90 2.41 -4.27
N ASP A 421 22.06 2.46 -3.68
CA ASP A 421 23.26 1.78 -4.17
C ASP A 421 23.21 0.30 -3.78
N ILE A 422 23.93 -0.56 -4.53
CA ILE A 422 23.95 -2.00 -4.26
C ILE A 422 24.54 -2.34 -2.89
N SER A 423 25.52 -1.58 -2.42
CA SER A 423 26.10 -1.77 -1.08
C SER A 423 25.09 -1.50 0.04
N ASP A 424 24.29 -0.44 -0.10
CA ASP A 424 23.24 -0.11 0.87
C ASP A 424 22.11 -1.16 0.82
N TYR A 425 21.83 -1.70 -0.37
CA TYR A 425 20.86 -2.77 -0.52
C TYR A 425 21.33 -4.07 0.15
N GLU A 426 22.60 -4.45 -0.01
CA GLU A 426 23.19 -5.59 0.70
C GLU A 426 23.12 -5.41 2.22
N GLU A 427 23.42 -4.20 2.72
CA GLU A 427 23.33 -3.84 4.13
C GLU A 427 21.88 -3.90 4.62
N LEU A 428 20.91 -3.48 3.81
CA LEU A 428 19.48 -3.59 4.14
C LEU A 428 19.02 -5.04 4.26
N LEU A 429 19.40 -5.93 3.33
CA LEU A 429 19.03 -7.35 3.41
C LEU A 429 19.70 -8.02 4.62
N ALA A 430 20.97 -7.68 4.92
CA ALA A 430 21.63 -8.15 6.13
C ALA A 430 20.94 -7.62 7.40
N HIS A 431 20.40 -6.40 7.39
CA HIS A 431 19.63 -5.85 8.49
C HIS A 431 18.31 -6.62 8.68
N ILE A 432 17.61 -6.94 7.61
CA ILE A 432 16.39 -7.77 7.67
C ILE A 432 16.69 -9.15 8.28
N ASP A 433 17.75 -9.82 7.82
CA ASP A 433 18.18 -11.13 8.33
C ASP A 433 18.52 -11.13 9.82
N GLN A 434 19.08 -10.02 10.33
CA GLN A 434 19.48 -9.86 11.72
C GLN A 434 18.34 -9.34 12.62
N THR A 435 17.26 -8.84 12.06
CA THR A 435 16.13 -8.29 12.82
C THR A 435 15.24 -9.43 13.30
N ASN A 436 15.11 -9.58 14.63
CA ASN A 436 14.20 -10.57 15.19
C ASN A 436 12.72 -10.17 14.96
N GLY A 437 11.88 -11.15 14.71
CA GLY A 437 10.43 -10.91 14.58
C GLY A 437 10.01 -10.29 13.26
N ILE A 438 10.80 -10.49 12.17
CA ILE A 438 10.46 -10.10 10.80
C ILE A 438 10.70 -11.28 9.85
N GLU A 439 9.84 -11.46 8.86
CA GLU A 439 9.96 -12.43 7.79
C GLU A 439 9.81 -11.78 6.43
N ALA A 440 10.67 -12.15 5.47
CA ALA A 440 10.54 -11.73 4.08
C ALA A 440 9.56 -12.65 3.36
N ILE A 441 8.51 -12.08 2.75
CA ILE A 441 7.42 -12.80 2.12
C ILE A 441 7.09 -12.23 0.73
N GLY A 442 6.33 -13.01 -0.06
CA GLY A 442 5.74 -12.58 -1.31
C GLY A 442 4.33 -11.98 -1.16
N PHE A 443 3.73 -11.62 -2.31
CA PHE A 443 2.34 -11.18 -2.34
C PHE A 443 1.36 -12.32 -2.12
N THR A 444 1.70 -13.54 -2.54
CA THR A 444 0.88 -14.73 -2.30
C THR A 444 0.67 -14.94 -0.81
N ASP A 445 1.73 -14.88 -0.01
CA ASP A 445 1.64 -15.06 1.45
C ASP A 445 0.80 -13.96 2.10
N LEU A 446 1.04 -12.70 1.72
CA LEU A 446 0.28 -11.56 2.25
C LEU A 446 -1.21 -11.66 1.88
N TRP A 447 -1.52 -12.11 0.65
CA TRP A 447 -2.90 -12.33 0.21
C TRP A 447 -3.56 -13.49 0.96
N GLU A 448 -2.86 -14.59 1.16
CA GLU A 448 -3.39 -15.74 1.91
C GLU A 448 -3.71 -15.36 3.35
N MET A 449 -2.83 -14.64 4.05
CA MET A 449 -3.10 -14.09 5.38
C MET A 449 -4.34 -13.21 5.37
N ARG A 450 -4.41 -12.24 4.42
CA ARG A 450 -5.55 -11.33 4.31
C ARG A 450 -6.87 -12.07 4.04
N ARG A 451 -6.83 -13.13 3.26
CA ARG A 451 -7.98 -13.90 2.82
C ARG A 451 -8.49 -14.90 3.88
N THR A 452 -7.57 -15.50 4.61
CA THR A 452 -7.88 -16.59 5.55
C THR A 452 -8.02 -16.14 7.00
N GLN A 453 -7.61 -14.94 7.32
CA GLN A 453 -7.52 -14.33 8.65
C GLN A 453 -8.23 -15.10 9.78
N PRO A 454 -7.65 -15.13 11.00
CA PRO A 454 -8.16 -15.89 12.13
C PRO A 454 -9.52 -15.40 12.61
#